data_205d96ea307b3a300cefd6986d23d459
#
_entry.id   205d96ea307b3a300cefd6986d23d459
#
_cell.length_a   1.000
_cell.length_b   1.000
_cell.length_c   1.000
_cell.angle_alpha   90.00
_cell.angle_beta   90.00
_cell.angle_gamma   90.00
#
_symmetry.space_group_name_H-M   'P 1'
#
loop_
_entity.id
_entity.type
_entity.pdbx_description
1 polymer ?
#
loop_
_entity_poly.entity_id
_entity_poly.type
_entity_poly.pdbx_seq_one_letter_code
_entity_poly.pdbx_strand_id
1 'polypeptide(L)'
;SSSNLQQSALFEQYTQVLRTLSSRKPLLLALDDLQWADGGSLNLLFHLGRRIEGSRILVIGAYRPDEVALGRPASAALGEGALEGEQVQHPLQPIVHEFRRTFGAIDVDLEQAEGRRFVDAFLDSEPNRLGDAFRETLHQHTRGYALFTVELLRGMQARGDLAQDPEGRWVQGPALDWETLPARVEAVIAQRIGRLPEGLRAALAAASVEGEIFTAEVLAQVEQASVEETVRSLSDQLDRKHQLVSAQGILRMGGRFLSQYRFRHILYQKHLYNGLDPVRRTVLHREVGSALETLYEEGGEAVAVGEASAAQLAWHFEEAGDAEKAVGYLHQAGERAQRLYANQEAYRDFRKALVLLDGIPSHSSGEDWRRETATHLHENLGDILEWTGEHDRARESYEQALARVPKGDPIWQAR
;
A
#
# COMPACT_ATOMS: atom_id res chain seq x y z
N SER A 1 -31.20 41.62 -11.15
CA SER A 1 -32.57 41.11 -10.92
C SER A 1 -33.19 40.45 -12.15
N SER A 2 -32.98 40.95 -13.43
CA SER A 2 -33.53 40.30 -14.62
C SER A 2 -32.84 38.97 -14.98
N SER A 3 -31.55 38.83 -14.75
CA SER A 3 -30.80 37.59 -15.03
C SER A 3 -31.25 36.40 -14.13
N ASN A 4 -31.57 36.64 -12.88
CA ASN A 4 -32.07 35.61 -11.96
C ASN A 4 -33.45 35.10 -12.33
N LEU A 5 -34.32 35.99 -12.88
CA LEU A 5 -35.65 35.60 -13.37
C LEU A 5 -35.55 34.76 -14.63
N GLN A 6 -34.65 35.09 -15.55
CA GLN A 6 -34.36 34.32 -16.74
C GLN A 6 -33.79 32.93 -16.42
N GLN A 7 -32.87 32.85 -15.48
CA GLN A 7 -32.29 31.57 -15.02
C GLN A 7 -33.35 30.66 -14.38
N SER A 8 -34.21 31.21 -13.51
CA SER A 8 -35.30 30.45 -12.89
C SER A 8 -36.30 29.94 -13.92
N ALA A 9 -36.65 30.75 -14.93
CA ALA A 9 -37.52 30.33 -16.01
C ALA A 9 -36.90 29.20 -16.86
N LEU A 10 -35.60 29.27 -17.12
CA LEU A 10 -34.86 28.21 -17.81
C LEU A 10 -34.86 26.89 -17.00
N PHE A 11 -34.62 26.97 -15.72
CA PHE A 11 -34.63 25.77 -14.85
C PHE A 11 -36.03 25.13 -14.78
N GLU A 12 -37.07 25.93 -14.76
CA GLU A 12 -38.45 25.44 -14.80
C GLU A 12 -38.75 24.72 -16.12
N GLN A 13 -38.32 25.30 -17.27
CA GLN A 13 -38.47 24.66 -18.57
C GLN A 13 -37.73 23.30 -18.64
N TYR A 14 -36.48 23.22 -18.16
CA TYR A 14 -35.75 21.97 -18.08
C TYR A 14 -36.49 20.93 -17.24
N THR A 15 -36.96 21.33 -16.07
CA THR A 15 -37.73 20.47 -15.18
C THR A 15 -38.99 19.95 -15.84
N GLN A 16 -39.74 20.80 -16.52
CA GLN A 16 -40.95 20.43 -17.21
C GLN A 16 -40.70 19.45 -18.38
N VAL A 17 -39.62 19.64 -19.14
CA VAL A 17 -39.20 18.71 -20.19
C VAL A 17 -38.89 17.33 -19.59
N LEU A 18 -38.05 17.26 -18.54
CA LEU A 18 -37.71 16.01 -17.89
C LEU A 18 -38.92 15.30 -17.29
N ARG A 19 -39.83 16.02 -16.64
CA ARG A 19 -41.09 15.46 -16.13
C ARG A 19 -41.98 14.93 -17.26
N THR A 20 -42.07 15.64 -18.36
CA THR A 20 -42.83 15.18 -19.54
C THR A 20 -42.23 13.91 -20.14
N LEU A 21 -40.90 13.83 -20.25
CA LEU A 21 -40.21 12.62 -20.70
C LEU A 21 -40.42 11.46 -19.73
N SER A 22 -40.32 11.73 -18.41
CA SER A 22 -40.49 10.71 -17.36
C SER A 22 -41.91 10.16 -17.30
N SER A 23 -42.90 10.92 -17.76
CA SER A 23 -44.26 10.41 -17.86
C SER A 23 -44.41 9.28 -18.88
N ARG A 24 -43.56 9.29 -19.93
CA ARG A 24 -43.55 8.26 -20.97
C ARG A 24 -42.69 7.07 -20.61
N LYS A 25 -41.46 7.32 -20.11
CA LYS A 25 -40.50 6.28 -19.67
C LYS A 25 -39.76 6.77 -18.43
N PRO A 26 -39.42 5.86 -17.47
CA PRO A 26 -38.53 6.21 -16.36
C PRO A 26 -37.23 6.81 -16.87
N LEU A 27 -36.74 7.86 -16.21
CA LEU A 27 -35.46 8.51 -16.50
C LEU A 27 -34.48 8.25 -15.41
N LEU A 28 -33.26 7.89 -15.79
CA LEU A 28 -32.06 7.86 -14.92
C LEU A 28 -31.11 8.97 -15.38
N LEU A 29 -30.80 9.89 -14.47
CA LEU A 29 -29.79 10.92 -14.68
C LEU A 29 -28.58 10.56 -13.85
N ALA A 30 -27.49 10.15 -14.51
CA ALA A 30 -26.20 9.90 -13.87
C ALA A 30 -25.29 11.12 -14.06
N LEU A 31 -24.88 11.73 -12.96
CA LEU A 31 -24.03 12.93 -12.92
C LEU A 31 -22.72 12.53 -12.24
N ASP A 32 -21.65 12.55 -13.00
CA ASP A 32 -20.31 12.20 -12.48
C ASP A 32 -19.50 13.45 -12.15
N ASP A 33 -18.53 13.31 -11.26
CA ASP A 33 -17.57 14.35 -10.87
C ASP A 33 -18.22 15.67 -10.42
N LEU A 34 -19.30 15.62 -9.64
CA LEU A 34 -20.03 16.81 -9.17
C LEU A 34 -19.17 17.80 -8.39
N GLN A 35 -18.02 17.40 -7.84
CA GLN A 35 -17.06 18.30 -7.21
C GLN A 35 -16.48 19.34 -8.19
N TRP A 36 -16.57 19.10 -9.50
CA TRP A 36 -16.11 20.04 -10.53
C TRP A 36 -17.23 20.80 -11.23
N ALA A 37 -18.48 20.51 -10.88
CA ALA A 37 -19.64 21.16 -11.48
C ALA A 37 -19.63 22.67 -11.17
N ASP A 38 -20.00 23.49 -12.16
CA ASP A 38 -20.15 24.93 -11.99
C ASP A 38 -21.39 25.28 -11.14
N GLY A 39 -21.43 26.52 -10.64
CA GLY A 39 -22.52 26.99 -9.78
C GLY A 39 -23.89 26.97 -10.47
N GLY A 40 -23.96 27.19 -11.79
CA GLY A 40 -25.19 27.14 -12.56
C GLY A 40 -25.75 25.72 -12.65
N SER A 41 -24.89 24.74 -12.94
CA SER A 41 -25.23 23.33 -12.98
C SER A 41 -25.67 22.80 -11.61
N LEU A 42 -24.98 23.20 -10.52
CA LEU A 42 -25.36 22.83 -9.16
C LEU A 42 -26.69 23.45 -8.74
N ASN A 43 -26.96 24.68 -9.13
CA ASN A 43 -28.25 25.35 -8.89
C ASN A 43 -29.39 24.65 -9.66
N LEU A 44 -29.15 24.21 -10.90
CA LEU A 44 -30.12 23.43 -11.66
C LEU A 44 -30.38 22.07 -11.01
N LEU A 45 -29.34 21.37 -10.54
CA LEU A 45 -29.46 20.13 -9.79
C LEU A 45 -30.33 20.33 -8.53
N PHE A 46 -30.06 21.39 -7.77
CA PHE A 46 -30.83 21.72 -6.58
C PHE A 46 -32.30 22.03 -6.91
N HIS A 47 -32.53 22.82 -7.96
CA HIS A 47 -33.87 23.17 -8.41
C HIS A 47 -34.65 21.90 -8.86
N LEU A 48 -34.02 21.03 -9.62
CA LEU A 48 -34.57 19.76 -10.09
C LEU A 48 -34.91 18.84 -8.91
N GLY A 49 -33.97 18.60 -8.00
CA GLY A 49 -34.13 17.71 -6.86
C GLY A 49 -35.36 18.05 -6.00
N ARG A 50 -35.67 19.32 -5.82
CA ARG A 50 -36.85 19.78 -5.09
C ARG A 50 -38.18 19.60 -5.82
N ARG A 51 -38.15 19.27 -7.12
CA ARG A 51 -39.34 19.22 -7.98
C ARG A 51 -39.61 17.88 -8.68
N ILE A 52 -38.71 16.91 -8.51
CA ILE A 52 -38.89 15.58 -9.11
C ILE A 52 -39.81 14.64 -8.31
N GLU A 53 -40.18 15.04 -7.10
CA GLU A 53 -41.11 14.28 -6.29
C GLU A 53 -42.40 13.91 -7.07
N GLY A 54 -42.83 12.66 -6.97
CA GLY A 54 -43.96 12.14 -7.71
C GLY A 54 -43.70 11.90 -9.21
N SER A 55 -42.50 12.14 -9.73
CA SER A 55 -42.08 11.78 -11.10
C SER A 55 -41.34 10.43 -11.14
N ARG A 56 -41.15 9.87 -12.33
CA ARG A 56 -40.33 8.66 -12.53
C ARG A 56 -38.89 9.02 -12.95
N ILE A 57 -38.27 9.94 -12.17
CA ILE A 57 -36.89 10.38 -12.39
C ILE A 57 -36.05 9.93 -11.20
N LEU A 58 -34.96 9.20 -11.46
CA LEU A 58 -33.90 8.91 -10.49
C LEU A 58 -32.65 9.71 -10.88
N VAL A 59 -32.10 10.46 -9.93
CA VAL A 59 -30.83 11.16 -10.09
C VAL A 59 -29.78 10.46 -9.24
N ILE A 60 -28.67 10.07 -9.85
CA ILE A 60 -27.48 9.53 -9.18
C ILE A 60 -26.34 10.51 -9.40
N GLY A 61 -25.83 11.10 -8.32
CA GLY A 61 -24.67 11.99 -8.35
C GLY A 61 -23.45 11.34 -7.72
N ALA A 62 -22.33 11.30 -8.43
CA ALA A 62 -21.05 10.88 -7.87
C ALA A 62 -20.16 12.09 -7.59
N TYR A 63 -19.52 12.10 -6.42
CA TYR A 63 -18.58 13.15 -6.03
C TYR A 63 -17.54 12.60 -5.03
N ARG A 64 -16.42 13.31 -4.89
CA ARG A 64 -15.37 13.00 -3.92
C ARG A 64 -15.60 13.79 -2.64
N PRO A 65 -15.94 13.13 -1.53
CA PRO A 65 -16.24 13.82 -0.26
C PRO A 65 -15.11 14.74 0.20
N ASP A 66 -13.86 14.32 0.01
CA ASP A 66 -12.68 15.08 0.45
C ASP A 66 -12.52 16.39 -0.33
N GLU A 67 -12.70 16.35 -1.67
CA GLU A 67 -12.60 17.54 -2.50
C GLU A 67 -13.73 18.52 -2.18
N VAL A 68 -14.90 18.02 -1.81
CA VAL A 68 -16.04 18.84 -1.36
C VAL A 68 -15.81 19.40 0.05
N ALA A 69 -15.23 18.62 0.96
CA ALA A 69 -14.93 19.04 2.34
C ALA A 69 -13.80 20.07 2.42
N LEU A 70 -12.77 19.94 1.56
CA LEU A 70 -11.67 20.90 1.48
C LEU A 70 -12.09 22.27 0.94
N GLY A 71 -13.24 22.36 0.26
CA GLY A 71 -13.69 23.60 -0.37
C GLY A 71 -12.95 23.94 -1.67
N ARG A 72 -13.20 25.13 -2.20
CA ARG A 72 -12.51 25.66 -3.39
C ARG A 72 -11.56 26.78 -2.99
N PRO A 73 -10.39 26.94 -3.65
CA PRO A 73 -9.58 28.14 -3.47
C PRO A 73 -10.39 29.41 -3.78
N ALA A 74 -10.25 30.43 -2.95
CA ALA A 74 -10.99 31.67 -3.12
C ALA A 74 -10.75 32.32 -4.51
N SER A 75 -9.55 32.16 -5.08
CA SER A 75 -9.23 32.61 -6.44
C SER A 75 -10.06 31.92 -7.53
N ALA A 76 -10.42 30.65 -7.34
CA ALA A 76 -11.30 29.91 -8.27
C ALA A 76 -12.80 30.21 -8.08
N ALA A 77 -13.19 30.71 -6.90
CA ALA A 77 -14.57 30.99 -6.55
C ALA A 77 -14.96 32.48 -6.74
N LEU A 78 -14.05 33.40 -6.53
CA LEU A 78 -14.31 34.87 -6.46
C LEU A 78 -13.55 35.67 -7.53
N GLY A 79 -12.68 35.05 -8.34
CA GLY A 79 -11.89 35.75 -9.37
C GLY A 79 -10.61 36.43 -8.84
N GLU A 80 -9.92 37.18 -9.72
CA GLU A 80 -8.66 37.85 -9.44
C GLU A 80 -8.89 38.98 -8.38
N GLY A 81 -8.68 38.70 -7.12
CA GLY A 81 -8.84 39.66 -6.03
C GLY A 81 -8.99 39.01 -4.66
N ALA A 82 -9.15 37.70 -4.58
CA ALA A 82 -9.19 36.97 -3.32
C ALA A 82 -7.78 36.77 -2.76
N LEU A 83 -7.64 36.83 -1.44
CA LEU A 83 -6.36 36.62 -0.75
C LEU A 83 -5.90 35.16 -0.97
N GLU A 84 -4.65 34.96 -1.32
CA GLU A 84 -4.04 33.65 -1.45
C GLU A 84 -4.11 32.89 -0.11
N GLY A 85 -4.76 31.71 -0.11
CA GLY A 85 -4.88 30.84 1.06
C GLY A 85 -6.28 30.79 1.70
N GLU A 86 -7.22 31.64 1.30
CA GLU A 86 -8.60 31.56 1.79
C GLU A 86 -9.36 30.44 1.04
N GLN A 87 -9.97 29.52 1.79
CA GLN A 87 -10.81 28.44 1.25
C GLN A 87 -12.28 28.79 1.41
N VAL A 88 -13.03 28.74 0.32
CA VAL A 88 -14.47 28.97 0.31
C VAL A 88 -15.18 27.61 0.32
N GLN A 89 -16.23 27.50 1.14
CA GLN A 89 -17.06 26.30 1.21
C GLN A 89 -17.52 25.86 -0.17
N HIS A 90 -17.39 24.55 -0.46
CA HIS A 90 -17.76 24.02 -1.75
C HIS A 90 -19.27 24.15 -1.99
N PRO A 91 -19.73 24.70 -3.15
CA PRO A 91 -21.15 24.97 -3.38
C PRO A 91 -22.04 23.69 -3.44
N LEU A 92 -21.46 22.50 -3.62
CA LEU A 92 -22.20 21.24 -3.53
C LEU A 92 -22.56 20.87 -2.08
N GLN A 93 -21.77 21.27 -1.10
CA GLN A 93 -21.94 20.85 0.31
C GLN A 93 -23.33 21.23 0.89
N PRO A 94 -23.81 22.48 0.75
CA PRO A 94 -25.15 22.83 1.23
C PRO A 94 -26.26 22.10 0.47
N ILE A 95 -26.06 21.77 -0.80
CA ILE A 95 -27.03 21.01 -1.60
C ILE A 95 -27.18 19.59 -1.07
N VAL A 96 -26.06 18.89 -0.82
CA VAL A 96 -26.05 17.56 -0.24
C VAL A 96 -26.71 17.56 1.15
N HIS A 97 -26.39 18.55 1.99
CA HIS A 97 -27.03 18.68 3.31
C HIS A 97 -28.54 18.87 3.22
N GLU A 98 -29.02 19.70 2.28
CA GLU A 98 -30.46 19.91 2.09
C GLU A 98 -31.16 18.67 1.57
N PHE A 99 -30.51 17.94 0.66
CA PHE A 99 -31.06 16.68 0.14
C PHE A 99 -31.11 15.60 1.23
N ARG A 100 -30.09 15.47 2.07
CA ARG A 100 -30.13 14.59 3.25
C ARG A 100 -31.28 14.95 4.19
N ARG A 101 -31.51 16.23 4.43
CA ARG A 101 -32.61 16.71 5.26
C ARG A 101 -33.99 16.37 4.67
N THR A 102 -34.12 16.48 3.34
CA THR A 102 -35.37 16.29 2.64
C THR A 102 -35.70 14.82 2.39
N PHE A 103 -34.71 14.04 2.00
CA PHE A 103 -34.90 12.65 1.52
C PHE A 103 -34.35 11.58 2.46
N GLY A 104 -33.68 11.99 3.56
CA GLY A 104 -33.06 11.07 4.52
C GLY A 104 -31.69 10.58 4.07
N ALA A 105 -31.34 9.34 4.39
CA ALA A 105 -30.06 8.72 4.05
C ALA A 105 -30.02 8.37 2.55
N ILE A 106 -29.50 9.28 1.76
CA ILE A 106 -29.40 9.15 0.29
C ILE A 106 -27.97 8.82 -0.17
N ASP A 107 -27.00 8.85 0.74
CA ASP A 107 -25.62 8.61 0.40
C ASP A 107 -25.28 7.12 0.41
N VAL A 108 -24.52 6.71 -0.57
CA VAL A 108 -23.87 5.40 -0.63
C VAL A 108 -22.38 5.65 -0.56
N ASP A 109 -21.80 5.42 0.63
CA ASP A 109 -20.37 5.56 0.85
C ASP A 109 -19.66 4.28 0.40
N LEU A 110 -18.92 4.37 -0.70
CA LEU A 110 -18.19 3.23 -1.25
C LEU A 110 -16.95 2.85 -0.41
N GLU A 111 -16.44 3.74 0.44
CA GLU A 111 -15.33 3.43 1.35
C GLU A 111 -15.76 2.61 2.55
N GLN A 112 -17.03 2.75 2.96
CA GLN A 112 -17.62 1.96 4.05
C GLN A 112 -18.17 0.60 3.58
N ALA A 113 -18.19 0.35 2.27
CA ALA A 113 -18.50 -0.98 1.77
C ALA A 113 -17.45 -1.96 2.32
N GLU A 114 -17.88 -2.99 3.07
CA GLU A 114 -16.98 -4.02 3.61
C GLU A 114 -16.20 -4.65 2.47
N GLY A 115 -14.92 -4.33 2.37
CA GLY A 115 -14.07 -4.57 1.20
C GLY A 115 -14.14 -5.99 0.65
N ARG A 116 -14.17 -7.04 1.50
CA ARG A 116 -14.32 -8.44 1.08
C ARG A 116 -15.71 -8.72 0.49
N ARG A 117 -16.78 -8.21 1.11
CA ARG A 117 -18.15 -8.40 0.59
C ARG A 117 -18.35 -7.76 -0.77
N PHE A 118 -17.70 -6.62 -1.03
CA PHE A 118 -17.73 -6.01 -2.37
C PHE A 118 -17.06 -6.92 -3.39
N VAL A 119 -15.88 -7.47 -3.08
CA VAL A 119 -15.16 -8.40 -3.97
C VAL A 119 -16.01 -9.62 -4.28
N ASP A 120 -16.61 -10.24 -3.26
CA ASP A 120 -17.45 -11.42 -3.41
C ASP A 120 -18.70 -11.11 -4.26
N ALA A 121 -19.43 -10.04 -3.93
CA ALA A 121 -20.63 -9.63 -4.67
C ALA A 121 -20.32 -9.27 -6.13
N PHE A 122 -19.17 -8.63 -6.37
CA PHE A 122 -18.74 -8.28 -7.72
C PHE A 122 -18.40 -9.51 -8.56
N LEU A 123 -17.65 -10.46 -7.98
CA LEU A 123 -17.33 -11.72 -8.66
C LEU A 123 -18.60 -12.57 -8.90
N ASP A 124 -19.51 -12.61 -7.94
CA ASP A 124 -20.78 -13.36 -8.04
C ASP A 124 -21.80 -12.71 -9.00
N SER A 125 -21.55 -11.49 -9.48
CA SER A 125 -22.38 -10.84 -10.49
C SER A 125 -22.29 -11.52 -11.86
N GLU A 126 -21.23 -12.30 -12.10
CA GLU A 126 -21.04 -13.11 -13.31
C GLU A 126 -20.76 -14.58 -12.95
N PRO A 127 -21.19 -15.54 -13.79
CA PRO A 127 -20.90 -16.95 -13.57
C PRO A 127 -19.38 -17.21 -13.46
N ASN A 128 -18.93 -17.79 -12.34
CA ASN A 128 -17.51 -18.04 -12.13
C ASN A 128 -17.24 -19.31 -11.30
N ARG A 129 -16.00 -19.79 -11.33
CA ARG A 129 -15.42 -20.85 -10.48
C ARG A 129 -14.18 -20.36 -9.75
N LEU A 130 -14.15 -19.06 -9.39
CA LEU A 130 -13.06 -18.46 -8.68
C LEU A 130 -13.22 -18.75 -7.18
N GLY A 131 -12.38 -19.63 -6.68
CA GLY A 131 -12.41 -20.12 -5.29
C GLY A 131 -12.00 -19.08 -4.25
N ASP A 132 -12.15 -19.42 -2.96
CA ASP A 132 -11.87 -18.52 -1.84
C ASP A 132 -10.42 -18.00 -1.83
N ALA A 133 -9.44 -18.82 -2.21
CA ALA A 133 -8.04 -18.40 -2.29
C ALA A 133 -7.84 -17.24 -3.30
N PHE A 134 -8.47 -17.31 -4.47
CA PHE A 134 -8.45 -16.23 -5.45
C PHE A 134 -9.13 -14.96 -4.91
N ARG A 135 -10.30 -15.11 -4.31
CA ARG A 135 -11.08 -14.01 -3.72
C ARG A 135 -10.33 -13.32 -2.61
N GLU A 136 -9.66 -14.08 -1.75
CA GLU A 136 -8.82 -13.55 -0.68
C GLU A 136 -7.62 -12.79 -1.24
N THR A 137 -6.91 -13.37 -2.20
CA THR A 137 -5.77 -12.69 -2.85
C THR A 137 -6.21 -11.40 -3.56
N LEU A 138 -7.34 -11.44 -4.28
CA LEU A 138 -7.90 -10.24 -4.92
C LEU A 138 -8.25 -9.17 -3.88
N HIS A 139 -8.86 -9.57 -2.75
CA HIS A 139 -9.15 -8.65 -1.66
C HIS A 139 -7.87 -8.07 -1.05
N GLN A 140 -6.83 -8.88 -0.81
CA GLN A 140 -5.55 -8.41 -0.29
C GLN A 140 -4.90 -7.39 -1.23
N HIS A 141 -4.94 -7.62 -2.55
CA HIS A 141 -4.38 -6.71 -3.55
C HIS A 141 -5.21 -5.44 -3.76
N THR A 142 -6.53 -5.50 -3.61
CA THR A 142 -7.42 -4.37 -3.91
C THR A 142 -8.02 -3.71 -2.66
N ARG A 143 -7.93 -4.37 -1.50
CA ARG A 143 -8.61 -3.97 -0.26
C ARG A 143 -10.11 -3.72 -0.46
N GLY A 144 -10.68 -4.28 -1.55
CA GLY A 144 -12.07 -4.08 -1.92
C GLY A 144 -12.39 -2.71 -2.52
N TYR A 145 -11.38 -1.88 -2.83
CA TYR A 145 -11.64 -0.64 -3.57
C TYR A 145 -12.20 -0.96 -4.96
N ALA A 146 -13.41 -0.45 -5.21
CA ALA A 146 -14.17 -0.78 -6.42
C ALA A 146 -13.37 -0.56 -7.71
N LEU A 147 -12.74 0.60 -7.87
CA LEU A 147 -11.93 0.91 -9.05
C LEU A 147 -10.81 -0.11 -9.26
N PHE A 148 -10.03 -0.37 -8.22
CA PHE A 148 -8.88 -1.28 -8.31
C PHE A 148 -9.33 -2.72 -8.55
N THR A 149 -10.41 -3.16 -7.89
CA THR A 149 -10.97 -4.50 -8.10
C THR A 149 -11.43 -4.69 -9.55
N VAL A 150 -12.21 -3.75 -10.09
CA VAL A 150 -12.73 -3.83 -11.46
C VAL A 150 -11.60 -3.77 -12.49
N GLU A 151 -10.67 -2.81 -12.35
CA GLU A 151 -9.60 -2.65 -13.33
C GLU A 151 -8.57 -3.78 -13.27
N LEU A 152 -8.28 -4.32 -12.07
CA LEU A 152 -7.39 -5.48 -11.94
C LEU A 152 -8.00 -6.72 -12.62
N LEU A 153 -9.28 -6.99 -12.39
CA LEU A 153 -9.98 -8.10 -13.04
C LEU A 153 -10.04 -7.92 -14.56
N ARG A 154 -10.34 -6.72 -15.05
CA ARG A 154 -10.32 -6.42 -16.50
C ARG A 154 -8.93 -6.62 -17.10
N GLY A 155 -7.90 -6.19 -16.39
CA GLY A 155 -6.51 -6.42 -16.80
C GLY A 155 -6.18 -7.91 -16.89
N MET A 156 -6.58 -8.70 -15.91
CA MET A 156 -6.41 -10.16 -15.90
C MET A 156 -7.18 -10.83 -17.05
N GLN A 157 -8.41 -10.40 -17.33
CA GLN A 157 -9.19 -10.87 -18.47
C GLN A 157 -8.50 -10.54 -19.80
N ALA A 158 -7.99 -9.32 -19.96
CA ALA A 158 -7.32 -8.88 -21.17
C ALA A 158 -6.00 -9.63 -21.45
N ARG A 159 -5.27 -10.04 -20.40
CA ARG A 159 -4.04 -10.83 -20.51
C ARG A 159 -4.29 -12.34 -20.66
N GLY A 160 -5.52 -12.81 -20.40
CA GLY A 160 -5.84 -14.23 -20.38
C GLY A 160 -5.51 -14.94 -19.05
N ASP A 161 -5.17 -14.19 -18.00
CA ASP A 161 -5.01 -14.70 -16.63
C ASP A 161 -6.33 -15.24 -16.07
N LEU A 162 -7.43 -14.65 -16.54
CA LEU A 162 -8.81 -15.14 -16.38
C LEU A 162 -9.36 -15.50 -17.74
N ALA A 163 -9.90 -16.72 -17.88
CA ALA A 163 -10.52 -17.22 -19.09
C ALA A 163 -11.93 -17.74 -18.80
N GLN A 164 -12.75 -17.89 -19.83
CA GLN A 164 -14.05 -18.54 -19.70
C GLN A 164 -13.95 -20.02 -20.03
N ASP A 165 -14.54 -20.86 -19.19
CA ASP A 165 -14.70 -22.28 -19.49
C ASP A 165 -15.76 -22.50 -20.59
N PRO A 166 -15.93 -23.75 -21.10
CA PRO A 166 -16.92 -24.02 -22.13
C PRO A 166 -18.37 -23.68 -21.73
N GLU A 167 -18.65 -23.57 -20.45
CA GLU A 167 -19.93 -23.17 -19.90
C GLU A 167 -20.06 -21.66 -19.69
N GLY A 168 -19.06 -20.88 -20.12
CA GLY A 168 -19.05 -19.40 -20.04
C GLY A 168 -18.75 -18.86 -18.63
N ARG A 169 -18.20 -19.67 -17.73
CA ARG A 169 -17.84 -19.26 -16.35
C ARG A 169 -16.38 -18.83 -16.29
N TRP A 170 -16.10 -17.78 -15.55
CA TRP A 170 -14.74 -17.31 -15.32
C TRP A 170 -13.94 -18.30 -14.45
N VAL A 171 -12.78 -18.67 -14.92
CA VAL A 171 -11.80 -19.56 -14.26
C VAL A 171 -10.41 -18.95 -14.29
N GLN A 172 -9.55 -19.41 -13.39
CA GLN A 172 -8.14 -19.00 -13.39
C GLN A 172 -7.41 -19.62 -14.58
N GLY A 173 -6.68 -18.79 -15.33
CA GLY A 173 -5.77 -19.24 -16.36
C GLY A 173 -4.47 -19.87 -15.78
N PRO A 174 -3.67 -20.51 -16.60
CA PRO A 174 -2.47 -21.23 -16.17
C PRO A 174 -1.31 -20.35 -15.68
N ALA A 175 -1.33 -19.07 -16.02
CA ALA A 175 -0.24 -18.12 -15.73
C ALA A 175 -0.80 -16.85 -15.07
N LEU A 176 -1.46 -17.01 -13.90
CA LEU A 176 -2.03 -15.88 -13.17
C LEU A 176 -0.92 -14.98 -12.60
N ASP A 177 -0.86 -13.74 -13.08
CA ASP A 177 0.09 -12.73 -12.64
C ASP A 177 -0.60 -11.65 -11.78
N TRP A 178 -0.22 -11.57 -10.51
CA TRP A 178 -0.71 -10.59 -9.55
C TRP A 178 0.17 -9.33 -9.46
N GLU A 179 1.37 -9.34 -10.05
CA GLU A 179 2.33 -8.25 -9.92
C GLU A 179 2.16 -7.17 -11.00
N THR A 180 1.66 -7.56 -12.17
CA THR A 180 1.43 -6.62 -13.28
C THR A 180 0.17 -5.81 -13.07
N LEU A 181 0.32 -4.51 -12.86
CA LEU A 181 -0.81 -3.58 -12.75
C LEU A 181 -1.40 -3.25 -14.12
N PRO A 182 -2.74 -3.17 -14.24
CA PRO A 182 -3.36 -2.63 -15.44
C PRO A 182 -2.94 -1.17 -15.67
N ALA A 183 -2.63 -0.81 -16.91
CA ALA A 183 -2.17 0.54 -17.29
C ALA A 183 -3.10 1.66 -16.79
N ARG A 184 -4.39 1.38 -16.68
CA ARG A 184 -5.39 2.34 -16.20
C ARG A 184 -5.30 2.58 -14.69
N VAL A 185 -5.02 1.56 -13.91
CA VAL A 185 -4.74 1.67 -12.45
C VAL A 185 -3.45 2.41 -12.24
N GLU A 186 -2.41 2.04 -12.98
CA GLU A 186 -1.11 2.69 -12.93
C GLU A 186 -1.22 4.19 -13.27
N ALA A 187 -1.98 4.56 -14.31
CA ALA A 187 -2.19 5.96 -14.67
C ALA A 187 -2.91 6.77 -13.58
N VAL A 188 -3.92 6.19 -12.92
CA VAL A 188 -4.63 6.85 -11.80
C VAL A 188 -3.70 7.05 -10.61
N ILE A 189 -2.90 6.04 -10.27
CA ILE A 189 -1.91 6.12 -9.19
C ILE A 189 -0.85 7.18 -9.52
N ALA A 190 -0.27 7.12 -10.73
CA ALA A 190 0.73 8.08 -11.19
C ALA A 190 0.21 9.52 -11.17
N GLN A 191 -1.02 9.75 -11.61
CA GLN A 191 -1.66 11.06 -11.56
C GLN A 191 -1.83 11.56 -10.12
N ARG A 192 -2.24 10.69 -9.21
CA ARG A 192 -2.46 11.04 -7.81
C ARG A 192 -1.15 11.40 -7.09
N ILE A 193 -0.11 10.58 -7.29
CA ILE A 193 1.23 10.81 -6.76
C ILE A 193 1.89 12.02 -7.43
N GLY A 194 1.72 12.19 -8.74
CA GLY A 194 2.28 13.31 -9.51
C GLY A 194 1.79 14.70 -9.09
N ARG A 195 0.61 14.79 -8.46
CA ARG A 195 0.07 16.05 -7.91
C ARG A 195 0.68 16.46 -6.56
N LEU A 196 1.44 15.56 -5.92
CA LEU A 196 2.08 15.87 -4.66
C LEU A 196 3.28 16.80 -4.84
N PRO A 197 3.57 17.69 -3.87
CA PRO A 197 4.84 18.37 -3.76
C PRO A 197 6.01 17.38 -3.76
N GLU A 198 7.17 17.82 -4.26
CA GLU A 198 8.35 16.95 -4.42
C GLU A 198 8.79 16.31 -3.09
N GLY A 199 8.80 17.07 -1.99
CA GLY A 199 9.14 16.52 -0.67
C GLY A 199 8.21 15.39 -0.22
N LEU A 200 6.89 15.52 -0.44
CA LEU A 200 5.95 14.45 -0.09
C LEU A 200 6.11 13.21 -0.97
N ARG A 201 6.49 13.40 -2.25
CA ARG A 201 6.79 12.26 -3.13
C ARG A 201 8.07 11.55 -2.72
N ALA A 202 9.10 12.29 -2.33
CA ALA A 202 10.35 11.73 -1.82
C ALA A 202 10.11 10.92 -0.54
N ALA A 203 9.35 11.48 0.42
CA ALA A 203 8.95 10.81 1.65
C ALA A 203 8.19 9.49 1.37
N LEU A 204 7.21 9.51 0.47
CA LEU A 204 6.48 8.28 0.10
C LEU A 204 7.36 7.27 -0.65
N ALA A 205 8.33 7.74 -1.43
CA ALA A 205 9.29 6.86 -2.10
C ALA A 205 10.19 6.15 -1.07
N ALA A 206 10.71 6.86 -0.08
CA ALA A 206 11.46 6.27 1.02
C ALA A 206 10.60 5.31 1.86
N ALA A 207 9.37 5.73 2.22
CA ALA A 207 8.41 4.88 2.92
C ALA A 207 8.08 3.58 2.16
N SER A 208 8.02 3.64 0.82
CA SER A 208 7.73 2.46 -0.01
C SER A 208 8.82 1.39 0.06
N VAL A 209 10.05 1.78 0.39
CA VAL A 209 11.19 0.89 0.57
C VAL A 209 11.13 0.18 1.93
N GLU A 210 10.65 0.84 2.99
CA GLU A 210 10.42 0.17 4.27
C GLU A 210 9.31 -0.90 4.16
N GLY A 211 8.26 -0.62 3.40
CA GLY A 211 7.21 -1.59 3.11
C GLY A 211 5.79 -1.00 3.06
N GLU A 212 4.79 -1.87 3.13
CA GLU A 212 3.37 -1.46 3.23
C GLU A 212 3.09 -0.70 4.54
N ILE A 213 3.70 -1.16 5.63
CA ILE A 213 3.71 -0.50 6.94
C ILE A 213 5.09 0.08 7.12
N PHE A 214 5.15 1.33 7.55
CA PHE A 214 6.39 2.07 7.75
C PHE A 214 6.30 2.98 8.98
N THR A 215 7.43 3.51 9.43
CA THR A 215 7.52 4.31 10.63
C THR A 215 7.99 5.74 10.34
N ALA A 216 7.40 6.70 11.04
CA ALA A 216 7.77 8.11 10.87
C ALA A 216 9.22 8.36 11.31
N GLU A 217 9.72 7.63 12.29
CA GLU A 217 11.07 7.76 12.84
C GLU A 217 12.13 7.32 11.82
N VAL A 218 11.91 6.20 11.10
CA VAL A 218 12.78 5.77 9.99
C VAL A 218 12.79 6.83 8.90
N LEU A 219 11.61 7.29 8.52
CA LEU A 219 11.47 8.28 7.46
C LEU A 219 12.14 9.61 7.83
N ALA A 220 11.99 10.07 9.08
CA ALA A 220 12.65 11.27 9.59
C ALA A 220 14.18 11.17 9.51
N GLN A 221 14.73 10.00 9.84
CA GLN A 221 16.18 9.76 9.76
C GLN A 221 16.67 9.74 8.30
N VAL A 222 15.96 9.08 7.39
CA VAL A 222 16.28 9.02 5.96
C VAL A 222 16.22 10.42 5.33
N GLU A 223 15.22 11.23 5.68
CA GLU A 223 15.04 12.58 5.15
C GLU A 223 15.83 13.66 5.90
N GLN A 224 16.54 13.29 6.97
CA GLN A 224 17.25 14.23 7.85
C GLN A 224 16.34 15.33 8.41
N ALA A 225 15.07 14.98 8.67
CA ALA A 225 14.04 15.85 9.21
C ALA A 225 13.78 15.55 10.70
N SER A 226 13.02 16.41 11.36
CA SER A 226 12.55 16.11 12.71
C SER A 226 11.38 15.11 12.67
N VAL A 227 11.30 14.21 13.66
CA VAL A 227 10.19 13.25 13.78
C VAL A 227 8.85 13.99 13.86
N GLU A 228 8.81 15.12 14.56
CA GLU A 228 7.58 15.91 14.71
C GLU A 228 7.08 16.49 13.37
N GLU A 229 7.98 17.00 12.53
CA GLU A 229 7.63 17.50 11.19
C GLU A 229 7.18 16.38 10.29
N THR A 230 7.87 15.23 10.34
CA THR A 230 7.51 14.04 9.57
C THR A 230 6.12 13.51 9.97
N VAL A 231 5.83 13.37 11.26
CA VAL A 231 4.51 12.96 11.77
C VAL A 231 3.44 13.95 11.34
N ARG A 232 3.68 15.26 11.43
CA ARG A 232 2.74 16.30 10.96
C ARG A 232 2.47 16.19 9.46
N SER A 233 3.51 16.01 8.67
CA SER A 233 3.41 15.84 7.22
C SER A 233 2.63 14.58 6.84
N LEU A 234 2.92 13.46 7.49
CA LEU A 234 2.21 12.20 7.29
C LEU A 234 0.73 12.30 7.67
N SER A 235 0.43 12.87 8.86
CA SER A 235 -0.95 12.93 9.38
C SER A 235 -1.80 13.96 8.67
N ASP A 236 -1.31 15.21 8.51
CA ASP A 236 -2.14 16.29 8.00
C ASP A 236 -2.20 16.29 6.47
N GLN A 237 -1.09 15.99 5.79
CA GLN A 237 -1.06 16.03 4.34
C GLN A 237 -1.33 14.65 3.73
N LEU A 238 -0.56 13.63 4.07
CA LEU A 238 -0.66 12.34 3.39
C LEU A 238 -1.83 11.49 3.87
N ASP A 239 -2.24 11.58 5.15
CA ASP A 239 -3.40 10.87 5.66
C ASP A 239 -4.70 11.68 5.42
N ARG A 240 -4.83 12.89 6.00
CA ARG A 240 -6.09 13.65 5.95
C ARG A 240 -6.38 14.25 4.59
N LYS A 241 -5.40 14.90 3.95
CA LYS A 241 -5.62 15.66 2.71
C LYS A 241 -5.54 14.79 1.45
N HIS A 242 -4.49 13.97 1.33
CA HIS A 242 -4.24 13.18 0.11
C HIS A 242 -4.72 11.73 0.21
N GLN A 243 -4.99 11.22 1.40
CA GLN A 243 -5.49 9.88 1.68
C GLN A 243 -4.68 8.76 1.01
N LEU A 244 -3.36 8.88 1.04
CA LEU A 244 -2.44 7.89 0.49
C LEU A 244 -1.91 6.94 1.56
N VAL A 245 -1.88 7.40 2.80
CA VAL A 245 -1.47 6.62 3.97
C VAL A 245 -2.54 6.68 5.05
N SER A 246 -2.41 5.88 6.10
CA SER A 246 -3.24 5.96 7.31
C SER A 246 -2.39 5.70 8.55
N ALA A 247 -2.61 6.49 9.59
CA ALA A 247 -2.00 6.24 10.89
C ALA A 247 -2.54 4.91 11.45
N GLN A 248 -1.63 4.04 11.90
CA GLN A 248 -1.98 2.74 12.50
C GLN A 248 -1.93 2.78 14.02
N GLY A 249 -1.14 3.68 14.57
CA GLY A 249 -0.97 3.85 16.00
C GLY A 249 0.49 3.99 16.40
N ILE A 250 0.74 3.77 17.67
CA ILE A 250 2.07 3.90 18.26
C ILE A 250 2.53 2.52 18.72
N LEU A 251 3.65 2.06 18.17
CA LEU A 251 4.33 0.87 18.63
C LEU A 251 5.33 1.26 19.74
N ARG A 252 5.34 0.53 20.85
CA ARG A 252 6.33 0.71 21.89
C ARG A 252 7.46 -0.31 21.71
N MET A 253 8.66 0.19 21.44
CA MET A 253 9.85 -0.64 21.24
C MET A 253 10.99 -0.09 22.10
N GLY A 254 11.57 -0.93 23.00
CA GLY A 254 12.73 -0.57 23.80
C GLY A 254 12.58 0.71 24.63
N GLY A 255 11.38 1.04 25.08
CA GLY A 255 11.12 2.29 25.82
C GLY A 255 10.85 3.51 24.92
N ARG A 256 10.98 3.39 23.59
CA ARG A 256 10.63 4.40 22.60
C ARG A 256 9.23 4.16 22.04
N PHE A 257 8.64 5.23 21.53
CA PHE A 257 7.38 5.20 20.80
C PHE A 257 7.68 5.38 19.33
N LEU A 258 7.24 4.44 18.48
CA LEU A 258 7.36 4.50 17.04
C LEU A 258 5.97 4.74 16.43
N SER A 259 5.88 5.76 15.61
CA SER A 259 4.64 6.18 14.95
C SER A 259 4.45 5.39 13.66
N GLN A 260 3.57 4.39 13.67
CA GLN A 260 3.31 3.54 12.53
C GLN A 260 2.28 4.12 11.59
N TYR A 261 2.58 4.06 10.31
CA TYR A 261 1.70 4.39 9.20
C TYR A 261 1.64 3.21 8.22
N ARG A 262 0.57 3.16 7.44
CA ARG A 262 0.38 2.16 6.39
C ARG A 262 -0.06 2.88 5.12
N PHE A 263 0.42 2.44 3.95
CA PHE A 263 -0.20 2.83 2.70
C PHE A 263 -1.66 2.38 2.67
N ARG A 264 -2.59 3.29 2.38
CA ARG A 264 -4.03 2.95 2.31
C ARG A 264 -4.30 1.87 1.29
N HIS A 265 -3.43 1.72 0.31
CA HIS A 265 -3.47 0.67 -0.68
C HIS A 265 -2.06 0.20 -1.05
N ILE A 266 -1.85 -1.12 -1.07
CA ILE A 266 -0.56 -1.72 -1.43
C ILE A 266 -0.05 -1.27 -2.81
N LEU A 267 -0.96 -0.96 -3.73
CA LEU A 267 -0.59 -0.52 -5.09
C LEU A 267 0.13 0.83 -5.10
N TYR A 268 -0.12 1.72 -4.13
CA TYR A 268 0.67 2.95 -3.98
C TYR A 268 2.12 2.63 -3.62
N GLN A 269 2.31 1.73 -2.66
CA GLN A 269 3.64 1.26 -2.26
C GLN A 269 4.36 0.60 -3.44
N LYS A 270 3.73 -0.36 -4.12
CA LYS A 270 4.32 -1.07 -5.27
C LYS A 270 4.67 -0.10 -6.41
N HIS A 271 3.79 0.82 -6.76
CA HIS A 271 4.04 1.82 -7.81
C HIS A 271 5.23 2.72 -7.48
N LEU A 272 5.32 3.22 -6.25
CA LEU A 272 6.42 4.05 -5.80
C LEU A 272 7.74 3.27 -5.79
N TYR A 273 7.75 2.06 -5.24
CA TYR A 273 8.91 1.20 -5.16
C TYR A 273 9.42 0.79 -6.55
N ASN A 274 8.52 0.35 -7.44
CA ASN A 274 8.87 -0.05 -8.81
C ASN A 274 9.28 1.14 -9.69
N GLY A 275 8.80 2.34 -9.37
CA GLY A 275 9.19 3.58 -10.04
C GLY A 275 10.58 4.12 -9.65
N LEU A 276 11.22 3.53 -8.62
CA LEU A 276 12.59 3.87 -8.26
C LEU A 276 13.57 3.25 -9.27
N ASP A 277 14.51 4.04 -9.72
CA ASP A 277 15.64 3.49 -10.48
C ASP A 277 16.52 2.60 -9.57
N PRO A 278 17.27 1.65 -10.15
CA PRO A 278 18.04 0.68 -9.36
C PRO A 278 19.05 1.33 -8.41
N VAL A 279 19.69 2.42 -8.80
CA VAL A 279 20.70 3.09 -7.98
C VAL A 279 20.04 3.74 -6.77
N ARG A 280 18.95 4.50 -6.98
CA ARG A 280 18.20 5.14 -5.91
C ARG A 280 17.60 4.11 -4.96
N ARG A 281 17.11 2.99 -5.49
CA ARG A 281 16.58 1.88 -4.69
C ARG A 281 17.65 1.32 -3.75
N THR A 282 18.83 1.01 -4.27
CA THR A 282 19.99 0.53 -3.48
C THR A 282 20.38 1.53 -2.37
N VAL A 283 20.41 2.83 -2.68
CA VAL A 283 20.73 3.87 -1.69
C VAL A 283 19.65 3.93 -0.60
N LEU A 284 18.37 3.96 -0.98
CA LEU A 284 17.27 4.01 -0.01
C LEU A 284 17.22 2.76 0.87
N HIS A 285 17.48 1.57 0.32
CA HIS A 285 17.58 0.35 1.14
C HIS A 285 18.68 0.46 2.19
N ARG A 286 19.83 1.03 1.84
CA ARG A 286 20.92 1.26 2.79
C ARG A 286 20.51 2.24 3.89
N GLU A 287 19.89 3.36 3.52
CA GLU A 287 19.45 4.40 4.46
C GLU A 287 18.36 3.89 5.39
N VAL A 288 17.33 3.23 4.86
CA VAL A 288 16.25 2.60 5.64
C VAL A 288 16.80 1.50 6.54
N GLY A 289 17.65 0.61 6.01
CA GLY A 289 18.29 -0.45 6.78
C GLY A 289 19.12 0.10 7.95
N SER A 290 19.91 1.14 7.72
CA SER A 290 20.72 1.78 8.77
C SER A 290 19.85 2.53 9.79
N ALA A 291 18.75 3.15 9.38
CA ALA A 291 17.81 3.79 10.28
C ALA A 291 17.11 2.76 11.19
N LEU A 292 16.64 1.65 10.63
CA LEU A 292 16.06 0.54 11.38
C LEU A 292 17.09 -0.07 12.36
N GLU A 293 18.33 -0.32 11.91
CA GLU A 293 19.43 -0.85 12.73
C GLU A 293 19.64 0.03 13.95
N THR A 294 19.77 1.35 13.78
CA THR A 294 19.93 2.34 14.85
C THR A 294 18.76 2.29 15.84
N LEU A 295 17.53 2.22 15.35
CA LEU A 295 16.33 2.16 16.21
C LEU A 295 16.28 0.86 17.03
N TYR A 296 16.77 -0.25 16.48
CA TYR A 296 16.80 -1.53 17.15
C TYR A 296 17.93 -1.62 18.20
N GLU A 297 19.11 -1.11 17.88
CA GLU A 297 20.26 -1.09 18.82
C GLU A 297 19.98 -0.21 20.05
N GLU A 298 19.38 0.96 19.85
CA GLU A 298 19.05 1.89 20.94
C GLU A 298 17.89 1.38 21.82
N GLY A 299 17.12 0.39 21.36
CA GLY A 299 16.02 -0.25 22.10
C GLY A 299 16.47 -1.14 23.27
N GLY A 300 17.74 -1.50 23.35
CA GLY A 300 18.35 -2.32 24.42
C GLY A 300 17.99 -3.82 24.34
N GLU A 301 18.71 -4.67 25.10
CA GLU A 301 18.54 -6.14 25.13
C GLU A 301 17.13 -6.64 25.49
N ALA A 302 16.28 -5.79 26.07
CA ALA A 302 14.90 -6.15 26.42
C ALA A 302 13.94 -6.19 25.23
N VAL A 303 14.33 -5.63 24.09
CA VAL A 303 13.64 -5.82 22.84
C VAL A 303 14.40 -6.91 22.08
N ALA A 304 14.04 -8.14 22.36
CA ALA A 304 14.26 -9.17 21.37
C ALA A 304 13.72 -8.59 20.06
N VAL A 305 14.66 -8.19 19.18
CA VAL A 305 14.36 -7.72 17.84
C VAL A 305 13.26 -8.62 17.30
N GLY A 306 12.02 -8.10 17.12
CA GLY A 306 10.85 -8.93 16.83
C GLY A 306 11.13 -9.79 15.59
N GLU A 307 10.50 -10.94 15.44
CA GLU A 307 10.76 -11.92 14.36
C GLU A 307 10.99 -11.29 12.99
N ALA A 308 10.31 -10.17 12.72
CA ALA A 308 10.43 -9.42 11.48
C ALA A 308 11.73 -8.64 11.33
N SER A 309 12.43 -8.27 12.43
CA SER A 309 13.46 -7.23 12.32
C SER A 309 14.80 -7.71 11.79
N ALA A 310 15.29 -8.89 12.19
CA ALA A 310 16.55 -9.40 11.65
C ALA A 310 16.39 -9.81 10.17
N ALA A 311 15.29 -10.47 9.82
CA ALA A 311 14.97 -10.81 8.43
C ALA A 311 14.74 -9.56 7.57
N GLN A 312 14.10 -8.53 8.13
CA GLN A 312 13.88 -7.25 7.46
C GLN A 312 15.21 -6.52 7.22
N LEU A 313 16.08 -6.44 8.24
CA LEU A 313 17.41 -5.84 8.10
C LEU A 313 18.26 -6.60 7.08
N ALA A 314 18.24 -7.94 7.12
CA ALA A 314 18.92 -8.77 6.14
C ALA A 314 18.50 -8.44 4.70
N TRP A 315 17.19 -8.32 4.47
CA TRP A 315 16.66 -7.94 3.18
C TRP A 315 17.11 -6.54 2.72
N HIS A 316 17.03 -5.55 3.62
CA HIS A 316 17.47 -4.20 3.27
C HIS A 316 18.97 -4.14 2.92
N PHE A 317 19.82 -4.81 3.69
CA PHE A 317 21.27 -4.80 3.41
C PHE A 317 21.63 -5.64 2.18
N GLU A 318 20.89 -6.71 1.89
CA GLU A 318 21.04 -7.46 0.64
C GLU A 318 20.72 -6.58 -0.58
N GLU A 319 19.57 -5.90 -0.60
CA GLU A 319 19.17 -4.97 -1.66
C GLU A 319 20.10 -3.74 -1.75
N ALA A 320 20.72 -3.36 -0.63
CA ALA A 320 21.74 -2.32 -0.56
C ALA A 320 23.12 -2.77 -1.08
N GLY A 321 23.28 -4.07 -1.37
CA GLY A 321 24.57 -4.64 -1.76
C GLY A 321 25.60 -4.77 -0.63
N ASP A 322 25.15 -4.63 0.64
CA ASP A 322 25.99 -4.84 1.83
C ASP A 322 25.88 -6.30 2.29
N ALA A 323 26.58 -7.17 1.57
CA ALA A 323 26.51 -8.61 1.81
C ALA A 323 27.02 -9.00 3.21
N GLU A 324 27.97 -8.28 3.79
CA GLU A 324 28.50 -8.58 5.12
C GLU A 324 27.43 -8.42 6.21
N LYS A 325 26.73 -7.27 6.20
CA LYS A 325 25.62 -7.02 7.12
C LYS A 325 24.47 -7.98 6.86
N ALA A 326 24.11 -8.23 5.59
CA ALA A 326 23.05 -9.15 5.21
C ALA A 326 23.31 -10.57 5.76
N VAL A 327 24.55 -11.08 5.65
CA VAL A 327 24.95 -12.38 6.20
C VAL A 327 24.80 -12.39 7.72
N GLY A 328 25.27 -11.33 8.42
CA GLY A 328 25.15 -11.23 9.87
C GLY A 328 23.69 -11.29 10.35
N TYR A 329 22.79 -10.55 9.67
CA TYR A 329 21.36 -10.54 10.04
C TYR A 329 20.63 -11.81 9.62
N LEU A 330 20.99 -12.46 8.50
CA LEU A 330 20.45 -13.78 8.14
C LEU A 330 20.86 -14.85 9.18
N HIS A 331 22.09 -14.79 9.68
CA HIS A 331 22.53 -15.68 10.74
C HIS A 331 21.68 -15.49 12.00
N GLN A 332 21.50 -14.25 12.46
CA GLN A 332 20.64 -13.93 13.61
C GLN A 332 19.18 -14.36 13.42
N ALA A 333 18.61 -14.14 12.22
CA ALA A 333 17.26 -14.57 11.87
C ALA A 333 17.14 -16.10 11.93
N GLY A 334 18.10 -16.82 11.36
CA GLY A 334 18.16 -18.28 11.37
C GLY A 334 18.30 -18.86 12.78
N GLU A 335 19.21 -18.34 13.61
CA GLU A 335 19.32 -18.76 15.01
C GLU A 335 18.03 -18.55 15.82
N ARG A 336 17.35 -17.45 15.55
CA ARG A 336 16.07 -17.19 16.19
C ARG A 336 14.99 -18.14 15.72
N ALA A 337 14.86 -18.36 14.41
CA ALA A 337 13.93 -19.33 13.85
C ALA A 337 14.20 -20.75 14.42
N GLN A 338 15.46 -21.12 14.58
CA GLN A 338 15.88 -22.36 15.21
C GLN A 338 15.39 -22.47 16.65
N ARG A 339 15.57 -21.41 17.46
CA ARG A 339 15.06 -21.36 18.85
C ARG A 339 13.55 -21.49 18.96
N LEU A 340 12.81 -21.09 17.92
CA LEU A 340 11.35 -21.18 17.83
C LEU A 340 10.88 -22.47 17.14
N TYR A 341 11.80 -23.40 16.84
CA TYR A 341 11.53 -24.63 16.08
C TYR A 341 10.96 -24.42 14.67
N ALA A 342 11.14 -23.22 14.11
CA ALA A 342 10.80 -22.91 12.72
C ALA A 342 11.90 -23.40 11.76
N ASN A 343 12.16 -24.71 11.76
CA ASN A 343 13.31 -25.34 11.11
C ASN A 343 13.44 -25.05 9.62
N GLN A 344 12.33 -24.92 8.91
CA GLN A 344 12.35 -24.60 7.46
C GLN A 344 12.82 -23.18 7.19
N GLU A 345 12.42 -22.22 8.05
CA GLU A 345 12.85 -20.82 7.95
C GLU A 345 14.33 -20.70 8.31
N ALA A 346 14.75 -21.30 9.43
CA ALA A 346 16.15 -21.34 9.84
C ALA A 346 17.06 -21.93 8.76
N TYR A 347 16.64 -23.07 8.16
CA TYR A 347 17.38 -23.70 7.08
C TYR A 347 17.55 -22.77 5.88
N ARG A 348 16.46 -22.09 5.48
CA ARG A 348 16.47 -21.13 4.37
C ARG A 348 17.41 -19.96 4.62
N ASP A 349 17.34 -19.38 5.82
CA ASP A 349 18.14 -18.22 6.19
C ASP A 349 19.63 -18.54 6.26
N PHE A 350 20.01 -19.65 6.88
CA PHE A 350 21.41 -20.11 6.90
C PHE A 350 21.95 -20.46 5.51
N ARG A 351 21.15 -21.12 4.68
CA ARG A 351 21.52 -21.40 3.29
C ARG A 351 21.73 -20.13 2.47
N LYS A 352 20.85 -19.14 2.65
CA LYS A 352 20.95 -17.86 1.98
C LYS A 352 22.20 -17.11 2.45
N ALA A 353 22.49 -17.12 3.74
CA ALA A 353 23.69 -16.53 4.32
C ALA A 353 24.97 -17.13 3.71
N LEU A 354 25.05 -18.46 3.56
CA LEU A 354 26.20 -19.11 2.92
C LEU A 354 26.37 -18.68 1.45
N VAL A 355 25.30 -18.63 0.69
CA VAL A 355 25.36 -18.19 -0.72
C VAL A 355 25.87 -16.76 -0.83
N LEU A 356 25.39 -15.86 0.01
CA LEU A 356 25.89 -14.46 0.03
C LEU A 356 27.36 -14.40 0.49
N LEU A 357 27.74 -15.15 1.51
CA LEU A 357 29.10 -15.20 2.04
C LEU A 357 30.10 -15.68 0.97
N ASP A 358 29.74 -16.66 0.18
CA ASP A 358 30.58 -17.17 -0.94
C ASP A 358 30.73 -16.11 -2.05
N GLY A 359 29.76 -15.22 -2.22
CA GLY A 359 29.79 -14.12 -3.19
C GLY A 359 30.64 -12.92 -2.75
N ILE A 360 31.03 -12.82 -1.48
CA ILE A 360 31.85 -11.68 -0.97
C ILE A 360 33.31 -11.84 -1.46
N PRO A 361 33.88 -10.83 -2.14
CA PRO A 361 35.29 -10.89 -2.55
C PRO A 361 36.25 -11.01 -1.37
N SER A 362 37.31 -11.80 -1.52
CA SER A 362 38.29 -12.09 -0.45
C SER A 362 39.03 -10.86 0.10
N HIS A 363 38.89 -9.71 -0.57
CA HIS A 363 39.57 -8.46 -0.17
C HIS A 363 38.70 -7.54 0.69
N SER A 364 37.40 -7.82 0.82
CA SER A 364 36.44 -6.93 1.49
C SER A 364 36.30 -7.23 2.99
N SER A 365 36.45 -8.49 3.38
CA SER A 365 36.30 -8.93 4.77
C SER A 365 37.53 -9.73 5.21
N GLY A 366 37.87 -9.68 6.49
CA GLY A 366 38.96 -10.51 7.02
C GLY A 366 38.70 -11.99 6.78
N GLU A 367 39.70 -12.74 6.29
CA GLU A 367 39.58 -14.17 6.04
C GLU A 367 39.13 -14.95 7.30
N ASP A 368 39.50 -14.45 8.46
CA ASP A 368 39.10 -15.03 9.75
C ASP A 368 37.59 -14.92 9.99
N TRP A 369 37.00 -13.74 9.76
CA TRP A 369 35.54 -13.53 9.91
C TRP A 369 34.77 -14.44 8.95
N ARG A 370 35.17 -14.50 7.70
CA ARG A 370 34.48 -15.37 6.70
C ARG A 370 34.53 -16.83 7.10
N ARG A 371 35.71 -17.29 7.53
CA ARG A 371 35.92 -18.69 7.97
C ARG A 371 35.08 -19.00 9.20
N GLU A 372 35.07 -18.15 10.18
CA GLU A 372 34.30 -18.29 11.42
C GLU A 372 32.81 -18.31 11.14
N THR A 373 32.32 -17.32 10.39
CA THR A 373 30.91 -17.23 9.99
C THR A 373 30.46 -18.46 9.19
N ALA A 374 31.25 -18.90 8.21
CA ALA A 374 30.94 -20.11 7.44
C ALA A 374 30.89 -21.34 8.34
N THR A 375 31.79 -21.46 9.31
CA THR A 375 31.82 -22.58 10.25
C THR A 375 30.52 -22.63 11.08
N HIS A 376 30.11 -21.51 11.67
CA HIS A 376 28.86 -21.43 12.45
C HIS A 376 27.62 -21.72 11.59
N LEU A 377 27.56 -21.17 10.38
CA LEU A 377 26.44 -21.42 9.47
C LEU A 377 26.31 -22.90 9.09
N HIS A 378 27.43 -23.58 8.85
CA HIS A 378 27.43 -25.02 8.57
C HIS A 378 27.08 -25.86 9.80
N GLU A 379 27.55 -25.49 11.00
CA GLU A 379 27.17 -26.12 12.27
C GLU A 379 25.65 -26.04 12.47
N ASN A 380 25.09 -24.83 12.40
CA ASN A 380 23.65 -24.60 12.58
C ASN A 380 22.81 -25.33 11.53
N LEU A 381 23.27 -25.42 10.28
CA LEU A 381 22.60 -26.23 9.25
C LEU A 381 22.65 -27.72 9.59
N GLY A 382 23.79 -28.21 10.11
CA GLY A 382 23.95 -29.60 10.57
C GLY A 382 22.92 -29.92 11.65
N ASP A 383 22.79 -29.05 12.68
CA ASP A 383 21.83 -29.22 13.77
C ASP A 383 20.38 -29.32 13.26
N ILE A 384 19.99 -28.44 12.34
CA ILE A 384 18.63 -28.46 11.77
C ILE A 384 18.38 -29.73 10.99
N LEU A 385 19.34 -30.15 10.16
CA LEU A 385 19.22 -31.35 9.34
C LEU A 385 19.19 -32.62 10.21
N GLU A 386 19.91 -32.64 11.32
CA GLU A 386 19.85 -33.72 12.30
C GLU A 386 18.48 -33.81 12.96
N TRP A 387 17.92 -32.69 13.41
CA TRP A 387 16.59 -32.62 14.02
C TRP A 387 15.46 -32.97 13.05
N THR A 388 15.64 -32.71 11.76
CA THR A 388 14.67 -33.09 10.71
C THR A 388 14.86 -34.52 10.19
N GLY A 389 15.88 -35.25 10.66
CA GLY A 389 16.14 -36.63 10.32
C GLY A 389 16.93 -36.82 9.01
N GLU A 390 17.52 -35.74 8.47
CA GLU A 390 18.32 -35.75 7.24
C GLU A 390 19.81 -36.02 7.55
N HIS A 391 20.11 -37.15 8.21
CA HIS A 391 21.42 -37.43 8.84
C HIS A 391 22.61 -37.40 7.87
N ASP A 392 22.44 -37.84 6.59
CA ASP A 392 23.54 -37.80 5.62
C ASP A 392 23.93 -36.35 5.29
N ARG A 393 22.96 -35.50 5.10
CA ARG A 393 23.16 -34.07 4.82
C ARG A 393 23.68 -33.31 6.07
N ALA A 394 23.21 -33.71 7.25
CA ALA A 394 23.73 -33.16 8.52
C ALA A 394 25.23 -33.46 8.63
N ARG A 395 25.65 -34.71 8.38
CA ARG A 395 27.05 -35.09 8.39
C ARG A 395 27.88 -34.27 7.38
N GLU A 396 27.40 -34.08 6.15
CA GLU A 396 28.08 -33.26 5.15
C GLU A 396 28.26 -31.82 5.66
N SER A 397 27.23 -31.23 6.30
CA SER A 397 27.32 -29.89 6.87
C SER A 397 28.35 -29.80 8.00
N TYR A 398 28.36 -30.75 8.92
CA TYR A 398 29.37 -30.77 9.99
C TYR A 398 30.80 -31.01 9.44
N GLU A 399 30.98 -31.82 8.41
CA GLU A 399 32.27 -32.02 7.74
C GLU A 399 32.74 -30.68 7.09
N GLN A 400 31.84 -29.92 6.50
CA GLN A 400 32.14 -28.59 5.96
C GLN A 400 32.50 -27.59 7.04
N ALA A 401 31.84 -27.62 8.20
CA ALA A 401 32.22 -26.82 9.37
C ALA A 401 33.61 -27.18 9.84
N LEU A 402 33.87 -28.47 10.08
CA LEU A 402 35.13 -28.96 10.59
C LEU A 402 36.32 -28.68 9.67
N ALA A 403 36.13 -28.75 8.35
CA ALA A 403 37.17 -28.44 7.36
C ALA A 403 37.65 -26.98 7.42
N ARG A 404 36.86 -26.08 7.99
CA ARG A 404 37.19 -24.65 8.15
C ARG A 404 37.81 -24.30 9.47
N VAL A 405 37.75 -25.18 10.46
CA VAL A 405 38.34 -24.98 11.79
C VAL A 405 39.88 -25.03 11.73
N PRO A 406 40.61 -24.07 12.32
CA PRO A 406 42.05 -24.10 12.38
C PRO A 406 42.55 -25.35 13.13
N LYS A 407 43.55 -26.04 12.57
CA LYS A 407 44.17 -27.18 13.25
C LYS A 407 44.79 -26.75 14.55
N GLY A 408 44.25 -27.25 15.65
CA GLY A 408 44.76 -26.98 17.02
C GLY A 408 43.88 -26.09 17.89
N ASP A 409 42.71 -25.69 17.44
CA ASP A 409 41.74 -25.00 18.31
C ASP A 409 40.98 -26.02 19.17
N PRO A 410 41.24 -26.05 20.50
CA PRO A 410 40.68 -27.10 21.39
C PRO A 410 39.17 -26.91 21.62
N ILE A 411 38.62 -25.70 21.42
CA ILE A 411 37.20 -25.40 21.67
C ILE A 411 36.35 -26.03 20.54
N TRP A 412 36.80 -25.93 19.32
CA TRP A 412 36.11 -26.49 18.18
C TRP A 412 36.28 -28.00 17.98
N GLN A 413 37.40 -28.55 18.49
CA GLN A 413 37.64 -30.00 18.42
C GLN A 413 36.83 -30.80 19.46
N ALA A 414 36.29 -30.13 20.48
CA ALA A 414 35.52 -30.73 21.57
C ALA A 414 33.99 -30.66 21.33
N ARG A 415 33.54 -29.91 20.35
CA ARG A 415 32.15 -29.85 19.87
C ARG A 415 31.95 -30.87 18.75
#